data_c4ca9563f351e96cbe2cadabc1f5209c
#
_entry.id   c4ca9563f351e96cbe2cadabc1f5209c
#
_cell.length_a   1.000
_cell.length_b   1.000
_cell.length_c   1.000
_cell.angle_alpha   90.00
_cell.angle_beta   90.00
_cell.angle_gamma   90.00
#
_symmetry.space_group_name_H-M   'P 1'
#
loop_
_entity.id
_entity.type
_entity.pdbx_description
1 polymer ?
#
loop_
_entity_poly.entity_id
_entity_poly.type
_entity_poly.pdbx_seq_one_letter_code
_entity_poly.pdbx_strand_id
1 'polypeptide(L)'
;MPTIRPSQASDMATITAIYQYHVLNGTGTFEIDPPNLTEMTARREDVLSKGLPYLTLEENGEVLGFAYCNWFKPRPAYRFSAEDSIYLAANTAGKGWGRMLLSRIVPSRRKNRHPQADRR
;
A
#
# COMPACT_ATOMS: atom_id res chain seq x y z
N MET A 1 12.26 -2.20 17.05
CA MET A 1 11.94 -1.14 16.07
C MET A 1 11.52 -1.73 14.74
N PRO A 2 10.41 -1.31 14.21
CA PRO A 2 10.01 -1.85 12.92
C PRO A 2 10.87 -1.31 11.80
N THR A 3 10.97 -2.06 10.73
CA THR A 3 11.72 -1.70 9.53
C THR A 3 10.75 -1.56 8.39
N ILE A 4 10.91 -0.52 7.61
CA ILE A 4 10.10 -0.32 6.40
C ILE A 4 11.01 -0.55 5.20
N ARG A 5 10.60 -1.42 4.32
CA ARG A 5 11.40 -1.80 3.15
C ARG A 5 10.50 -2.05 1.95
N PRO A 6 11.07 -2.12 0.75
CA PRO A 6 10.25 -2.49 -0.40
C PRO A 6 9.67 -3.89 -0.21
N SER A 7 8.45 -4.08 -0.68
CA SER A 7 7.78 -5.37 -0.55
C SER A 7 8.45 -6.42 -1.42
N GLN A 8 8.29 -7.66 -1.04
CA GLN A 8 8.79 -8.80 -1.79
C GLN A 8 7.64 -9.74 -2.07
N ALA A 9 7.79 -10.61 -3.06
CA ALA A 9 6.75 -11.56 -3.38
C ALA A 9 6.42 -12.44 -2.17
N SER A 10 7.41 -12.78 -1.38
CA SER A 10 7.21 -13.61 -0.19
C SER A 10 6.39 -12.93 0.90
N ASP A 11 6.21 -11.62 0.83
CA ASP A 11 5.40 -10.90 1.81
C ASP A 11 3.91 -11.01 1.51
N MET A 12 3.56 -11.43 0.30
CA MET A 12 2.17 -11.29 -0.15
C MET A 12 1.18 -12.16 0.60
N ALA A 13 1.60 -13.30 1.11
CA ALA A 13 0.68 -14.12 1.90
C ALA A 13 0.23 -13.37 3.15
N THR A 14 1.15 -12.75 3.86
CA THR A 14 0.81 -12.01 5.07
C THR A 14 0.09 -10.70 4.74
N ILE A 15 0.52 -10.02 3.68
CA ILE A 15 -0.14 -8.79 3.24
C ILE A 15 -1.60 -9.08 2.88
N THR A 16 -1.83 -10.21 2.19
CA THR A 16 -3.18 -10.60 1.83
C THR A 16 -4.03 -10.82 3.09
N ALA A 17 -3.47 -11.48 4.09
CA ALA A 17 -4.19 -11.72 5.34
C ALA A 17 -4.55 -10.41 6.05
N ILE A 18 -3.62 -9.46 6.07
CA ILE A 18 -3.87 -8.16 6.68
C ILE A 18 -5.00 -7.43 5.95
N TYR A 19 -4.95 -7.45 4.63
CA TYR A 19 -5.95 -6.75 3.84
C TYR A 19 -7.33 -7.42 4.00
N GLN A 20 -7.36 -8.74 4.01
CA GLN A 20 -8.62 -9.48 4.19
C GLN A 20 -9.26 -9.14 5.54
N TYR A 21 -8.43 -8.98 6.57
CA TYR A 21 -8.93 -8.58 7.87
C TYR A 21 -9.65 -7.23 7.77
N HIS A 22 -9.08 -6.28 7.06
CA HIS A 22 -9.70 -4.96 6.91
C HIS A 22 -10.97 -5.00 6.06
N VAL A 23 -11.01 -5.84 5.05
CA VAL A 23 -12.22 -6.01 4.24
C VAL A 23 -13.34 -6.58 5.10
N LEU A 24 -13.03 -7.63 5.86
CA LEU A 24 -14.04 -8.30 6.67
C LEU A 24 -14.55 -7.42 7.81
N ASN A 25 -13.74 -6.48 8.26
CA ASN A 25 -14.13 -5.60 9.34
C ASN A 25 -14.60 -4.23 8.87
N GLY A 26 -14.65 -4.01 7.56
CA GLY A 26 -15.11 -2.76 6.98
C GLY A 26 -14.24 -1.57 7.31
N THR A 27 -12.94 -1.79 7.55
CA THR A 27 -12.05 -0.71 7.97
C THR A 27 -11.12 -0.32 6.84
N GLY A 28 -11.33 0.84 6.28
CA GLY A 28 -10.40 1.44 5.32
C GLY A 28 -10.51 0.89 3.91
N THR A 29 -11.57 0.18 3.59
CA THR A 29 -11.75 -0.34 2.25
C THR A 29 -13.22 -0.41 1.92
N PHE A 30 -13.55 -0.26 0.66
CA PHE A 30 -14.90 -0.36 0.17
C PHE A 30 -15.22 -1.74 -0.41
N GLU A 31 -14.28 -2.64 -0.40
CA GLU A 31 -14.51 -3.96 -0.96
C GLU A 31 -15.41 -4.78 -0.04
N ILE A 32 -16.25 -5.60 -0.62
CA ILE A 32 -17.13 -6.47 0.13
C ILE A 32 -16.53 -7.87 0.25
N ASP A 33 -15.97 -8.36 -0.84
CA ASP A 33 -15.36 -9.69 -0.86
C ASP A 33 -13.85 -9.57 -0.72
N PRO A 34 -13.26 -10.25 0.24
CA PRO A 34 -11.80 -10.15 0.39
C PRO A 34 -11.08 -10.80 -0.79
N PRO A 35 -10.09 -10.13 -1.35
CA PRO A 35 -9.35 -10.69 -2.46
C PRO A 35 -8.44 -11.82 -1.98
N ASN A 36 -8.14 -12.75 -2.86
CA ASN A 36 -7.24 -13.86 -2.54
C ASN A 36 -5.79 -13.46 -2.84
N LEU A 37 -4.88 -14.39 -2.56
CA LEU A 37 -3.45 -14.15 -2.77
C LEU A 37 -3.14 -13.83 -4.23
N THR A 38 -3.75 -14.52 -5.16
CA THR A 38 -3.50 -14.30 -6.58
C THR A 38 -3.88 -12.88 -6.98
N GLU A 39 -5.03 -12.44 -6.53
CA GLU A 39 -5.50 -11.09 -6.83
C GLU A 39 -4.60 -10.04 -6.20
N MET A 40 -4.22 -10.23 -4.94
CA MET A 40 -3.37 -9.25 -4.25
C MET A 40 -2.00 -9.18 -4.89
N THR A 41 -1.47 -10.31 -5.33
CA THR A 41 -0.18 -10.35 -6.02
C THR A 41 -0.26 -9.58 -7.33
N ALA A 42 -1.35 -9.75 -8.07
CA ALA A 42 -1.54 -9.01 -9.31
C ALA A 42 -1.62 -7.50 -9.07
N ARG A 43 -2.26 -7.08 -7.99
CA ARG A 43 -2.35 -5.66 -7.63
C ARG A 43 -0.99 -5.07 -7.31
N ARG A 44 -0.16 -5.83 -6.61
CA ARG A 44 1.20 -5.39 -6.31
C ARG A 44 2.01 -5.22 -7.58
N GLU A 45 1.90 -6.19 -8.49
CA GLU A 45 2.62 -6.10 -9.77
C GLU A 45 2.17 -4.89 -10.56
N ASP A 46 0.90 -4.58 -10.54
CA ASP A 46 0.38 -3.41 -11.22
C ASP A 46 0.97 -2.13 -10.66
N VAL A 47 1.03 -1.98 -9.35
CA VAL A 47 1.61 -0.81 -8.72
C VAL A 47 3.08 -0.68 -9.10
N LEU A 48 3.83 -1.76 -9.02
CA LEU A 48 5.26 -1.73 -9.32
C LEU A 48 5.51 -1.45 -10.80
N SER A 49 4.65 -1.92 -11.67
CA SER A 49 4.81 -1.69 -13.10
C SER A 49 4.65 -0.22 -13.46
N LYS A 50 4.00 0.55 -12.60
CA LYS A 50 3.84 1.99 -12.79
C LYS A 50 4.97 2.79 -12.15
N GLY A 51 5.97 2.12 -11.59
CA GLY A 51 7.07 2.80 -10.90
C GLY A 51 6.68 3.37 -9.56
N LEU A 52 5.60 2.86 -8.97
CA LEU A 52 5.11 3.38 -7.70
C LEU A 52 5.54 2.50 -6.55
N PRO A 53 5.61 3.05 -5.34
CA PRO A 53 6.09 2.29 -4.19
C PRO A 53 5.07 1.31 -3.64
N TYR A 54 5.55 0.20 -3.14
CA TYR A 54 4.74 -0.77 -2.42
C TYR A 54 5.62 -1.30 -1.30
N LEU A 55 5.40 -0.81 -0.08
CA LEU A 55 6.30 -1.00 1.04
C LEU A 55 5.72 -1.94 2.07
N THR A 56 6.61 -2.61 2.78
CA THR A 56 6.27 -3.53 3.86
C THR A 56 6.87 -3.02 5.15
N LEU A 57 6.10 -3.10 6.23
CA LEU A 57 6.59 -2.84 7.56
C LEU A 57 6.74 -4.16 8.28
N GLU A 58 7.95 -4.43 8.76
CA GLU A 58 8.19 -5.68 9.49
C GLU A 58 8.89 -5.42 10.81
N GLU A 59 8.66 -6.28 11.77
CA GLU A 59 9.36 -6.23 13.04
C GLU A 59 9.68 -7.64 13.46
N ASN A 60 10.93 -7.90 13.78
CA ASN A 60 11.40 -9.23 14.22
C ASN A 60 11.06 -10.32 13.19
N GLY A 61 11.17 -9.98 11.92
CA GLY A 61 10.92 -10.93 10.85
C GLY A 61 9.46 -11.14 10.52
N GLU A 62 8.57 -10.41 11.16
CA GLU A 62 7.13 -10.56 10.96
C GLU A 62 6.56 -9.34 10.23
N VAL A 63 5.81 -9.56 9.17
CA VAL A 63 5.17 -8.49 8.43
C VAL A 63 3.93 -8.03 9.20
N LEU A 64 3.90 -6.78 9.59
CA LEU A 64 2.83 -6.22 10.40
C LEU A 64 2.11 -5.06 9.75
N GLY A 65 2.49 -4.71 8.52
CA GLY A 65 1.78 -3.67 7.81
C GLY A 65 2.32 -3.50 6.42
N PHE A 66 1.59 -2.76 5.62
CA PHE A 66 2.04 -2.45 4.27
C PHE A 66 1.41 -1.15 3.81
N ALA A 67 2.02 -0.56 2.80
CA ALA A 67 1.52 0.68 2.23
C ALA A 67 1.89 0.74 0.76
N TYR A 68 1.02 1.32 -0.02
CA TYR A 68 1.32 1.50 -1.43
C TYR A 68 0.64 2.75 -1.96
N CYS A 69 1.11 3.21 -3.10
CA CYS A 69 0.51 4.31 -3.81
C CYS A 69 -0.02 3.79 -5.12
N ASN A 70 -1.12 4.30 -5.59
CA ASN A 70 -1.60 3.96 -6.92
C ASN A 70 -2.14 5.19 -7.60
N TRP A 71 -2.20 5.16 -8.93
CA TRP A 71 -2.73 6.25 -9.70
C TRP A 71 -4.22 6.03 -9.92
N PHE A 72 -4.97 7.10 -9.84
CA PHE A 72 -6.34 7.09 -10.23
C PHE A 72 -6.49 7.95 -11.44
N LYS A 73 -7.30 7.54 -12.39
CA LYS A 73 -7.56 8.30 -13.58
C LYS A 73 -9.01 8.70 -13.55
N PRO A 74 -9.33 9.86 -12.97
CA PRO A 74 -10.71 10.28 -12.85
C PRO A 74 -11.32 10.63 -14.18
N ARG A 75 -12.59 10.75 -14.23
CA ARG A 75 -13.26 11.16 -15.42
C ARG A 75 -13.61 12.60 -15.34
N PRO A 76 -13.47 13.38 -16.36
CA PRO A 76 -12.83 13.00 -17.61
C PRO A 76 -11.36 12.71 -17.35
N ALA A 77 -10.80 11.87 -18.17
CA ALA A 77 -9.50 11.32 -17.88
C ALA A 77 -8.37 12.16 -18.37
N TYR A 78 -8.23 13.34 -17.91
CA TYR A 78 -7.12 14.18 -18.28
C TYR A 78 -6.21 14.50 -17.12
N ARG A 79 -6.41 13.91 -15.96
CA ARG A 79 -5.58 14.14 -14.83
C ARG A 79 -5.43 12.90 -14.06
N PHE A 80 -4.34 12.72 -13.38
CA PHE A 80 -4.07 11.61 -12.48
C PHE A 80 -4.08 12.08 -11.06
N SER A 81 -4.58 11.25 -10.18
CA SER A 81 -4.48 11.49 -8.77
C SER A 81 -3.81 10.30 -8.16
N ALA A 82 -2.81 10.50 -7.36
CA ALA A 82 -2.12 9.43 -6.66
C ALA A 82 -2.71 9.29 -5.26
N GLU A 83 -3.03 8.08 -4.87
CA GLU A 83 -3.58 7.83 -3.55
C GLU A 83 -2.73 6.88 -2.78
N ASP A 84 -2.51 7.16 -1.51
CA ASP A 84 -1.73 6.31 -0.62
C ASP A 84 -2.66 5.43 0.19
N SER A 85 -2.37 4.16 0.28
CA SER A 85 -3.14 3.21 1.07
C SER A 85 -2.25 2.59 2.12
N ILE A 86 -2.67 2.58 3.36
CA ILE A 86 -1.89 2.07 4.47
C ILE A 86 -2.74 1.12 5.30
N TYR A 87 -2.25 -0.07 5.54
CA TYR A 87 -2.96 -1.07 6.32
C TYR A 87 -2.03 -1.72 7.33
N LEU A 88 -2.50 -1.88 8.55
CA LEU A 88 -1.71 -2.46 9.64
C LEU A 88 -2.41 -3.67 10.22
N ALA A 89 -1.63 -4.58 10.77
CA ALA A 89 -2.17 -5.75 11.44
C ALA A 89 -2.97 -5.34 12.69
N ALA A 90 -3.86 -6.20 13.10
CA ALA A 90 -4.88 -5.86 14.11
C ALA A 90 -4.34 -5.33 15.42
N ASN A 91 -3.23 -5.82 15.90
CA ASN A 91 -2.74 -5.44 17.23
C ASN A 91 -1.59 -4.46 17.20
N THR A 92 -1.55 -3.60 16.21
CA THR A 92 -0.49 -2.60 16.12
C THR A 92 -0.99 -1.19 16.33
N ALA A 93 -2.24 -1.03 16.72
CA ALA A 93 -2.81 0.29 16.91
C ALA A 93 -2.10 1.04 18.01
N GLY A 94 -1.93 2.33 17.85
CA GLY A 94 -1.32 3.19 18.86
C GLY A 94 0.19 3.21 18.87
N LYS A 95 0.84 2.52 17.94
CA LYS A 95 2.30 2.51 17.88
C LYS A 95 2.90 3.54 16.94
N GLY A 96 2.07 4.28 16.22
CA GLY A 96 2.55 5.29 15.29
C GLY A 96 3.11 4.73 13.99
N TRP A 97 2.91 3.45 13.73
CA TRP A 97 3.48 2.78 12.56
C TRP A 97 2.82 3.22 11.26
N GLY A 98 1.53 3.57 11.30
CA GLY A 98 0.85 4.09 10.12
C GLY A 98 1.48 5.39 9.66
N ARG A 99 1.82 6.26 10.60
CA ARG A 99 2.47 7.52 10.30
C ARG A 99 3.86 7.30 9.74
N MET A 100 4.58 6.32 10.27
CA MET A 100 5.90 5.97 9.74
C MET A 100 5.80 5.52 8.30
N LEU A 101 4.82 4.67 7.97
CA LEU A 101 4.61 4.22 6.60
C LEU A 101 4.26 5.39 5.70
N LEU A 102 3.39 6.26 6.14
CA LEU A 102 3.01 7.42 5.36
C LEU A 102 4.21 8.29 5.05
N SER A 103 5.06 8.52 6.03
CA SER A 103 6.23 9.38 5.84
C SER A 103 7.22 8.78 4.85
N ARG A 104 7.23 7.46 4.68
CA ARG A 104 8.11 6.82 3.72
C ARG A 104 7.48 6.73 2.34
N ILE A 105 6.17 6.58 2.26
CA ILE A 105 5.51 6.41 0.98
C ILE A 105 5.40 7.72 0.20
N VAL A 106 5.22 8.82 0.88
CA VAL A 106 5.06 10.13 0.21
C VAL A 106 6.33 10.55 -0.53
N PRO A 107 7.53 10.50 0.06
CA PRO A 107 8.74 10.83 -0.69
C PRO A 107 9.00 9.85 -1.83
N SER A 108 8.72 8.56 -1.64
CA SER A 108 8.91 7.57 -2.70
C SER A 108 7.96 7.82 -3.85
N ARG A 109 6.74 8.20 -3.54
CA ARG A 109 5.77 8.57 -4.56
C ARG A 109 6.26 9.77 -5.36
N ARG A 110 6.81 10.77 -4.71
CA ARG A 110 7.33 11.96 -5.38
C ARG A 110 8.45 11.64 -6.31
N LYS A 111 9.34 10.73 -5.94
CA LYS A 111 10.44 10.35 -6.79
C LYS A 111 9.98 9.67 -8.06
N ASN A 112 8.88 8.96 -7.99
CA ASN A 112 8.37 8.21 -9.12
C ASN A 112 7.27 8.94 -9.89
N ARG A 113 6.99 10.19 -9.52
CA ARG A 113 5.95 10.93 -10.15
C ARG A 113 6.35 11.37 -11.53
N HIS A 114 5.46 11.24 -12.46
CA HIS A 114 5.73 11.71 -13.81
C HIS A 114 5.92 13.21 -13.79
N PRO A 115 6.86 13.77 -14.54
CA PRO A 115 7.08 15.22 -14.52
C PRO A 115 5.84 16.05 -14.77
N GLN A 116 4.95 15.60 -15.61
CA GLN A 116 3.74 16.34 -15.86
C GLN A 116 2.82 16.36 -14.69
N ALA A 117 2.83 15.35 -13.88
CA ALA A 117 2.04 15.32 -12.68
C ALA A 117 2.58 16.28 -11.64
N ASP A 118 3.82 16.59 -11.72
CA ASP A 118 4.44 17.51 -10.79
C ASP A 118 4.15 18.94 -11.10
N ARG A 119 3.76 19.23 -12.37
CA ARG A 119 3.55 20.51 -12.68
C ARG A 119 2.20 20.78 -12.37
N ARG A 120 1.77 21.26 -11.90
CA ARG A 120 0.54 21.53 -11.67
C ARG A 120 0.35 22.41 -11.03
#